data_a4fda9168fe4f1e5d5d6501a6ca9be82
#
_entry.id   a4fda9168fe4f1e5d5d6501a6ca9be82
#
_cell.length_a   1.000
_cell.length_b   1.000
_cell.length_c   1.000
_cell.angle_alpha   90.00
_cell.angle_beta   90.00
_cell.angle_gamma   90.00
#
_symmetry.space_group_name_H-M   'P 1'
#
loop_
_entity.id
_entity.type
_entity.pdbx_description
1 polymer ?
#
loop_
_entity_poly.entity_id
_entity_poly.type
_entity_poly.pdbx_seq_one_letter_code
_entity_poly.pdbx_strand_id
1 'polypeptide(L)'
;ACAGVRNGYAVPGQLGADRWAALIGARRLHSGPALVVCAGTATTADLLDADGLFRGGAILPGVDLMLRALAGNTAQLPLADGHFSDAPRSTVDAIVTGCLQAQAGAVERMFAQIADRPGARCLMSGGAAGRFADLLHLPLQRVDNLVLIGLATFARATPQPPAMG
;
A
#
# COMPACT_ATOMS: atom_id res chain seq x y z
N ALA A 1 -18.75 10.21 -1.52
CA ALA A 1 -18.40 9.34 -2.64
C ALA A 1 -17.76 10.16 -3.75
N CYS A 2 -16.76 9.64 -4.42
CA CYS A 2 -16.14 10.27 -5.59
C CYS A 2 -15.57 9.20 -6.53
N ALA A 3 -15.74 9.40 -7.83
CA ALA A 3 -15.18 8.55 -8.90
C ALA A 3 -15.39 7.03 -8.67
N GLY A 4 -16.57 6.65 -8.17
CA GLY A 4 -16.92 5.27 -7.88
C GLY A 4 -16.35 4.70 -6.57
N VAL A 5 -15.78 5.56 -5.71
CA VAL A 5 -15.29 5.16 -4.37
C VAL A 5 -16.13 5.82 -3.28
N ARG A 6 -16.47 5.04 -2.25
CA ARG A 6 -17.16 5.47 -1.04
C ARG A 6 -16.28 5.22 0.18
N ASN A 7 -16.18 6.20 1.06
CA ASN A 7 -15.41 6.07 2.29
C ASN A 7 -16.23 5.34 3.36
N GLY A 8 -15.73 4.22 3.86
CA GLY A 8 -16.36 3.41 4.90
C GLY A 8 -15.81 3.65 6.31
N TYR A 9 -14.93 4.64 6.53
CA TYR A 9 -14.48 4.99 7.88
C TYR A 9 -15.64 5.52 8.73
N ALA A 10 -15.65 5.14 10.00
CA ALA A 10 -16.62 5.66 10.97
C ALA A 10 -16.55 7.20 11.09
N VAL A 11 -15.34 7.75 10.97
CA VAL A 11 -15.08 9.18 10.89
C VAL A 11 -14.39 9.48 9.55
N PRO A 12 -15.15 9.83 8.49
CA PRO A 12 -14.63 9.97 7.14
C PRO A 12 -13.46 10.93 6.97
N GLY A 13 -13.42 12.01 7.79
CA GLY A 13 -12.34 13.00 7.76
C GLY A 13 -10.97 12.51 8.25
N GLN A 14 -10.89 11.31 8.84
CA GLN A 14 -9.62 10.71 9.28
C GLN A 14 -8.88 9.99 8.15
N LEU A 15 -9.52 9.77 7.00
CA LEU A 15 -8.84 9.16 5.86
C LEU A 15 -7.90 10.17 5.20
N GLY A 16 -6.60 9.85 5.17
CA GLY A 16 -5.59 10.66 4.52
C GLY A 16 -5.87 10.86 3.03
N ALA A 17 -5.58 12.06 2.53
CA ALA A 17 -5.84 12.44 1.15
C ALA A 17 -5.07 11.58 0.13
N ASP A 18 -3.86 11.14 0.46
CA ASP A 18 -3.03 10.24 -0.32
C ASP A 18 -3.66 8.84 -0.48
N ARG A 19 -4.17 8.27 0.63
CA ARG A 19 -4.89 7.00 0.61
C ARG A 19 -6.20 7.10 -0.19
N TRP A 20 -6.95 8.19 0.01
CA TRP A 20 -8.16 8.45 -0.76
C TRP A 20 -7.88 8.54 -2.26
N ALA A 21 -6.83 9.27 -2.66
CA ALA A 21 -6.41 9.35 -4.05
C ALA A 21 -5.98 7.98 -4.59
N ALA A 22 -5.20 7.21 -3.83
CA ALA A 22 -4.77 5.88 -4.25
C ALA A 22 -5.96 4.92 -4.48
N LEU A 23 -6.99 4.97 -3.62
CA LEU A 23 -8.23 4.20 -3.78
C LEU A 23 -8.98 4.57 -5.07
N ILE A 24 -9.08 5.87 -5.37
CA ILE A 24 -9.69 6.35 -6.63
C ILE A 24 -8.87 5.88 -7.84
N GLY A 25 -7.52 5.96 -7.75
CA GLY A 25 -6.62 5.46 -8.78
C GLY A 25 -6.78 3.95 -9.02
N ALA A 26 -6.87 3.18 -7.95
CA ALA A 26 -7.09 1.74 -8.01
C ALA A 26 -8.45 1.41 -8.66
N ARG A 27 -9.53 2.09 -8.27
CA ARG A 27 -10.87 1.91 -8.85
C ARG A 27 -10.88 2.24 -10.35
N ARG A 28 -10.12 3.21 -10.79
CA ARG A 28 -9.99 3.56 -12.21
C ARG A 28 -9.34 2.44 -13.03
N LEU A 29 -8.41 1.69 -12.43
CA LEU A 29 -7.65 0.63 -13.09
C LEU A 29 -8.29 -0.75 -12.96
N HIS A 30 -9.07 -0.98 -11.89
CA HIS A 30 -9.61 -2.29 -11.57
C HIS A 30 -11.03 -2.17 -11.00
N SER A 31 -11.97 -2.92 -11.59
CA SER A 31 -13.39 -2.89 -11.20
C SER A 31 -13.75 -3.91 -10.12
N GLY A 32 -12.92 -4.94 -9.90
CA GLY A 32 -13.13 -5.98 -8.90
C GLY A 32 -12.71 -5.58 -7.48
N PRO A 33 -12.79 -6.51 -6.53
CA PRO A 33 -12.22 -6.32 -5.19
C PRO A 33 -10.72 -6.07 -5.27
N ALA A 34 -10.21 -5.13 -4.49
CA ALA A 34 -8.80 -4.78 -4.51
C ALA A 34 -8.21 -4.62 -3.10
N LEU A 35 -6.96 -5.04 -2.95
CA LEU A 35 -6.08 -4.54 -1.92
C LEU A 35 -5.19 -3.45 -2.54
N VAL A 36 -5.30 -2.23 -2.05
CA VAL A 36 -4.53 -1.08 -2.54
C VAL A 36 -3.36 -0.85 -1.59
N VAL A 37 -2.14 -1.06 -2.09
CA VAL A 37 -0.92 -0.96 -1.28
C VAL A 37 -0.08 0.22 -1.77
N CYS A 38 0.27 1.11 -0.85
CA CYS A 38 1.23 2.19 -1.09
C CYS A 38 2.44 2.01 -0.17
N ALA A 39 3.58 1.61 -0.75
CA ALA A 39 4.82 1.35 -0.03
C ALA A 39 5.78 2.56 -0.12
N GLY A 40 5.81 3.35 0.94
CA GLY A 40 6.64 4.56 1.08
C GLY A 40 7.32 4.65 2.44
N THR A 41 7.36 5.84 3.02
CA THR A 41 7.81 6.06 4.41
C THR A 41 6.95 5.26 5.40
N ALA A 42 5.64 5.25 5.18
CA ALA A 42 4.73 4.27 5.74
C ALA A 42 4.26 3.34 4.61
N THR A 43 3.91 2.11 4.95
CA THR A 43 3.17 1.23 4.05
C THR A 43 1.71 1.21 4.47
N THR A 44 0.82 1.47 3.52
CA THR A 44 -0.63 1.35 3.72
C THR A 44 -1.17 0.19 2.90
N ALA A 45 -2.15 -0.54 3.43
CA ALA A 45 -2.82 -1.65 2.77
C ALA A 45 -4.32 -1.51 2.99
N ASP A 46 -5.05 -1.13 1.95
CA ASP A 46 -6.41 -0.65 1.97
C ASP A 46 -7.36 -1.57 1.20
N LEU A 47 -8.44 -2.02 1.83
CA LEU A 47 -9.44 -2.90 1.23
C LEU A 47 -10.51 -2.09 0.50
N LEU A 48 -10.67 -2.36 -0.79
CA LEU A 48 -11.68 -1.77 -1.66
C LEU A 48 -12.57 -2.87 -2.24
N ASP A 49 -13.85 -2.83 -1.93
CA ASP A 49 -14.83 -3.81 -2.46
C ASP A 49 -15.17 -3.54 -3.95
N ALA A 50 -15.74 -4.53 -4.62
CA ALA A 50 -16.15 -4.43 -6.03
C ALA A 50 -17.16 -3.31 -6.28
N ASP A 51 -18.01 -2.99 -5.30
CA ASP A 51 -18.97 -1.87 -5.37
C ASP A 51 -18.37 -0.51 -5.01
N GLY A 52 -17.04 -0.45 -4.82
CA GLY A 52 -16.30 0.77 -4.53
C GLY A 52 -16.31 1.19 -3.06
N LEU A 53 -16.75 0.35 -2.14
CA LEU A 53 -16.65 0.65 -0.72
C LEU A 53 -15.22 0.44 -0.21
N PHE A 54 -14.58 1.51 0.27
CA PHE A 54 -13.39 1.40 1.11
C PHE A 54 -13.79 0.90 2.49
N ARG A 55 -13.40 -0.32 2.85
CA ARG A 55 -13.77 -0.98 4.10
C ARG A 55 -12.87 -0.64 5.28
N GLY A 56 -11.73 -0.06 5.02
CA GLY A 56 -10.67 0.18 5.99
C GLY A 56 -9.36 -0.44 5.54
N GLY A 57 -8.32 -0.24 6.34
CA GLY A 57 -6.99 -0.73 6.00
C GLY A 57 -6.03 -0.66 7.16
N ALA A 58 -4.81 -1.09 6.92
CA ALA A 58 -3.70 -1.06 7.86
C ALA A 58 -2.66 -0.01 7.44
N ILE A 59 -2.02 0.57 8.44
CA ILE A 59 -0.86 1.46 8.27
C ILE A 59 0.26 0.87 9.11
N LEU A 60 1.44 0.70 8.52
CA LEU A 60 2.62 0.20 9.20
C LEU A 60 3.85 1.02 8.81
N PRO A 61 4.90 1.04 9.64
CA PRO A 61 6.15 1.68 9.26
C PRO A 61 6.67 1.07 7.96
N GLY A 62 7.12 1.90 7.00
CA GLY A 62 7.76 1.37 5.79
C GLY A 62 9.09 0.70 6.07
N VAL A 63 9.65 -0.01 5.07
CA VAL A 63 10.88 -0.80 5.20
C VAL A 63 12.03 0.01 5.81
N ASP A 64 12.29 1.20 5.28
CA ASP A 64 13.42 2.02 5.76
C ASP A 64 13.21 2.55 7.18
N LEU A 65 11.95 2.81 7.56
CA LEU A 65 11.64 3.23 8.93
C LEU A 65 11.84 2.07 9.91
N MET A 66 11.42 0.85 9.54
CA MET A 66 11.66 -0.36 10.34
C MET A 66 13.16 -0.62 10.53
N LEU A 67 13.94 -0.56 9.44
CA LEU A 67 15.39 -0.76 9.48
C LEU A 67 16.07 0.27 10.37
N ARG A 68 15.73 1.55 10.23
CA ARG A 68 16.29 2.62 11.07
C ARG A 68 15.92 2.47 12.54
N ALA A 69 14.70 2.04 12.84
CA ALA A 69 14.26 1.83 14.21
C ALA A 69 15.07 0.73 14.92
N LEU A 70 15.43 -0.35 14.20
CA LEU A 70 16.28 -1.41 14.74
C LEU A 70 17.75 -0.98 14.83
N ALA A 71 18.28 -0.23 13.85
CA ALA A 71 19.64 0.27 13.89
C ALA A 71 19.91 1.26 15.02
N GLY A 72 18.99 2.17 15.28
CA GLY A 72 19.11 3.16 16.33
C GLY A 72 19.16 2.57 17.76
N ASN A 73 18.67 1.34 17.92
CA ASN A 73 18.65 0.62 19.20
C ASN A 73 19.79 -0.41 19.32
N THR A 74 20.55 -0.67 18.26
CA THR A 74 21.69 -1.61 18.26
C THR A 74 22.97 -0.84 17.96
N ALA A 75 23.75 -0.55 18.98
CA ALA A 75 24.83 0.44 18.99
C ALA A 75 25.98 0.26 17.97
N GLN A 76 25.99 -0.74 17.06
CA GLN A 76 27.14 -1.05 16.20
C GLN A 76 26.83 -1.74 14.87
N LEU A 77 25.60 -1.74 14.33
CA LEU A 77 25.36 -2.47 13.09
C LEU A 77 25.19 -1.52 11.90
N PRO A 78 26.11 -1.53 10.91
CA PRO A 78 25.87 -0.86 9.63
C PRO A 78 24.76 -1.59 8.89
N LEU A 79 23.61 -0.95 8.71
CA LEU A 79 22.45 -1.53 7.98
C LEU A 79 22.65 -1.64 6.47
N ALA A 80 23.76 -1.10 5.95
CA ALA A 80 23.95 -0.90 4.51
C ALA A 80 24.16 -2.21 3.72
N ASP A 81 24.52 -3.31 4.38
CA ASP A 81 25.01 -4.52 3.69
C ASP A 81 24.16 -5.77 3.93
N GLY A 82 22.97 -5.65 4.52
CA GLY A 82 22.09 -6.79 4.76
C GLY A 82 21.28 -7.18 3.52
N HIS A 83 21.11 -8.50 3.33
CA HIS A 83 20.36 -9.07 2.22
C HIS A 83 19.21 -9.93 2.74
N PHE A 84 18.14 -10.05 1.93
CA PHE A 84 17.09 -11.02 2.20
C PHE A 84 17.61 -12.45 2.06
N SER A 85 17.23 -13.31 2.99
CA SER A 85 17.50 -14.75 2.95
C SER A 85 16.37 -15.50 3.65
N ASP A 86 15.97 -16.67 3.14
CA ASP A 86 14.95 -17.52 3.78
C ASP A 86 15.37 -18.01 5.16
N ALA A 87 16.67 -18.17 5.39
CA ALA A 87 17.25 -18.56 6.67
C ALA A 87 18.52 -17.73 6.94
N PRO A 88 18.37 -16.47 7.38
CA PRO A 88 19.50 -15.57 7.57
C PRO A 88 20.47 -16.09 8.64
N ARG A 89 21.77 -16.01 8.37
CA ARG A 89 22.84 -16.53 9.23
C ARG A 89 23.70 -15.41 9.83
N SER A 90 23.31 -14.16 9.65
CA SER A 90 23.92 -12.97 10.26
C SER A 90 22.84 -12.08 10.86
N THR A 91 23.19 -11.26 11.86
CA THR A 91 22.26 -10.31 12.47
C THR A 91 21.76 -9.28 11.47
N VAL A 92 22.61 -8.81 10.57
CA VAL A 92 22.24 -7.80 9.56
C VAL A 92 21.22 -8.37 8.58
N ASP A 93 21.46 -9.60 8.06
CA ASP A 93 20.50 -10.28 7.16
C ASP A 93 19.19 -10.62 7.91
N ALA A 94 19.28 -11.01 9.19
CA ALA A 94 18.10 -11.29 9.99
C ALA A 94 17.21 -10.04 10.17
N ILE A 95 17.80 -8.86 10.39
CA ILE A 95 17.08 -7.58 10.47
C ILE A 95 16.42 -7.25 9.13
N VAL A 96 17.16 -7.32 8.02
CA VAL A 96 16.61 -7.01 6.68
C VAL A 96 15.50 -8.00 6.33
N THR A 97 15.74 -9.29 6.50
CA THR A 97 14.75 -10.35 6.24
C THR A 97 13.49 -10.14 7.08
N GLY A 98 13.64 -9.88 8.38
CA GLY A 98 12.51 -9.65 9.28
C GLY A 98 11.66 -8.45 8.86
N CYS A 99 12.28 -7.33 8.48
CA CYS A 99 11.57 -6.14 8.00
C CYS A 99 10.81 -6.42 6.69
N LEU A 100 11.43 -7.12 5.73
CA LEU A 100 10.79 -7.45 4.45
C LEU A 100 9.67 -8.47 4.63
N GLN A 101 9.86 -9.50 5.46
CA GLN A 101 8.83 -10.48 5.82
C GLN A 101 7.64 -9.82 6.54
N ALA A 102 7.90 -8.85 7.41
CA ALA A 102 6.83 -8.11 8.09
C ALA A 102 5.96 -7.32 7.10
N GLN A 103 6.58 -6.70 6.08
CA GLN A 103 5.85 -6.01 5.00
C GLN A 103 5.02 -7.00 4.17
N ALA A 104 5.66 -8.05 3.67
CA ALA A 104 5.01 -9.05 2.83
C ALA A 104 3.88 -9.75 3.59
N GLY A 105 4.14 -10.22 4.80
CA GLY A 105 3.14 -10.89 5.64
C GLY A 105 1.94 -10.01 5.98
N ALA A 106 2.14 -8.70 6.23
CA ALA A 106 1.05 -7.77 6.46
C ALA A 106 0.16 -7.62 5.20
N VAL A 107 0.78 -7.48 4.03
CA VAL A 107 0.07 -7.39 2.75
C VAL A 107 -0.71 -8.68 2.45
N GLU A 108 -0.09 -9.85 2.60
CA GLU A 108 -0.74 -11.14 2.37
C GLU A 108 -1.89 -11.38 3.35
N ARG A 109 -1.71 -11.05 4.63
CA ARG A 109 -2.78 -11.16 5.63
C ARG A 109 -3.96 -10.24 5.33
N MET A 110 -3.71 -9.03 4.83
CA MET A 110 -4.78 -8.13 4.39
C MET A 110 -5.46 -8.67 3.13
N PHE A 111 -4.70 -9.17 2.15
CA PHE A 111 -5.24 -9.74 0.92
C PHE A 111 -6.10 -10.97 1.17
N ALA A 112 -5.76 -11.80 2.14
CA ALA A 112 -6.52 -13.00 2.52
C ALA A 112 -8.01 -12.69 2.83
N GLN A 113 -8.36 -11.45 3.21
CA GLN A 113 -9.75 -11.05 3.47
C GLN A 113 -10.61 -10.93 2.21
N ILE A 114 -9.98 -10.92 1.03
CA ILE A 114 -10.66 -10.83 -0.27
C ILE A 114 -10.20 -11.90 -1.26
N ALA A 115 -9.29 -12.77 -0.89
CA ALA A 115 -8.63 -13.73 -1.78
C ALA A 115 -9.63 -14.72 -2.45
N ASP A 116 -10.72 -15.03 -1.79
CA ASP A 116 -11.80 -15.89 -2.27
C ASP A 116 -12.80 -15.18 -3.20
N ARG A 117 -12.69 -13.87 -3.33
CA ARG A 117 -13.63 -13.10 -4.16
C ARG A 117 -13.20 -13.10 -5.63
N PRO A 118 -14.14 -13.35 -6.56
CA PRO A 118 -13.82 -13.34 -7.99
C PRO A 118 -13.14 -12.05 -8.44
N GLY A 119 -12.01 -12.20 -9.12
CA GLY A 119 -11.24 -11.06 -9.65
C GLY A 119 -10.48 -10.24 -8.61
N ALA A 120 -10.35 -10.73 -7.34
CA ALA A 120 -9.56 -10.04 -6.33
C ALA A 120 -8.11 -9.84 -6.78
N ARG A 121 -7.56 -8.64 -6.56
CA ARG A 121 -6.21 -8.26 -6.98
C ARG A 121 -5.56 -7.29 -5.99
N CYS A 122 -4.25 -7.40 -5.84
CA CYS A 122 -3.45 -6.39 -5.17
C CYS A 122 -2.90 -5.39 -6.19
N LEU A 123 -3.18 -4.11 -6.00
CA LEU A 123 -2.55 -3.02 -6.75
C LEU A 123 -1.54 -2.35 -5.82
N MET A 124 -0.27 -2.40 -6.20
CA MET A 124 0.83 -1.91 -5.39
C MET A 124 1.58 -0.77 -6.07
N SER A 125 1.81 0.30 -5.33
CA SER A 125 2.56 1.48 -5.75
C SER A 125 3.52 1.94 -4.66
N GLY A 126 4.40 2.87 -5.01
CA GLY A 126 5.34 3.50 -4.08
C GLY A 126 6.79 3.07 -4.28
N GLY A 127 7.72 3.94 -3.88
CA GLY A 127 9.16 3.75 -4.14
C GLY A 127 9.78 2.54 -3.45
N ALA A 128 9.19 2.07 -2.35
CA ALA A 128 9.66 0.89 -1.63
C ALA A 128 9.01 -0.43 -2.09
N ALA A 129 8.03 -0.38 -3.01
CA ALA A 129 7.29 -1.56 -3.48
C ALA A 129 8.22 -2.66 -4.03
N GLY A 130 9.24 -2.28 -4.82
CA GLY A 130 10.20 -3.22 -5.40
C GLY A 130 11.05 -3.99 -4.39
N ARG A 131 11.08 -3.58 -3.13
CA ARG A 131 11.91 -4.24 -2.12
C ARG A 131 11.32 -5.55 -1.60
N PHE A 132 9.99 -5.71 -1.66
CA PHE A 132 9.31 -6.90 -1.14
C PHE A 132 8.18 -7.43 -2.03
N ALA A 133 7.92 -6.79 -3.18
CA ALA A 133 6.89 -7.26 -4.11
C ALA A 133 7.11 -8.70 -4.58
N ASP A 134 8.37 -9.10 -4.79
CA ASP A 134 8.73 -10.43 -5.25
C ASP A 134 8.57 -11.51 -4.15
N LEU A 135 8.36 -11.12 -2.91
CA LEU A 135 8.05 -12.02 -1.80
C LEU A 135 6.56 -12.34 -1.69
N LEU A 136 5.71 -11.65 -2.45
CA LEU A 136 4.25 -11.79 -2.36
C LEU A 136 3.74 -12.94 -3.24
N HIS A 137 3.00 -13.85 -2.64
CA HIS A 137 2.34 -14.97 -3.33
C HIS A 137 0.84 -14.71 -3.55
N LEU A 138 0.51 -13.67 -4.34
CA LEU A 138 -0.85 -13.24 -4.60
C LEU A 138 -0.97 -12.57 -5.97
N PRO A 139 -2.18 -12.43 -6.55
CA PRO A 139 -2.39 -11.69 -7.80
C PRO A 139 -2.00 -10.22 -7.65
N LEU A 140 -0.79 -9.87 -8.07
CA LEU A 140 -0.18 -8.55 -7.91
C LEU A 140 -0.12 -7.79 -9.24
N GLN A 141 -0.50 -6.53 -9.20
CA GLN A 141 -0.25 -5.56 -10.25
C GLN A 141 0.53 -4.38 -9.67
N ARG A 142 1.75 -4.18 -10.15
CA ARG A 142 2.53 -2.99 -9.80
C ARG A 142 2.07 -1.81 -10.66
N VAL A 143 1.95 -0.64 -10.04
CA VAL A 143 1.50 0.60 -10.67
C VAL A 143 2.46 1.71 -10.26
N ASP A 144 2.95 2.50 -11.22
CA ASP A 144 3.98 3.51 -10.94
C ASP A 144 3.51 4.55 -9.91
N ASN A 145 2.30 5.10 -10.09
CA ASN A 145 1.80 6.10 -9.16
C ASN A 145 0.25 6.12 -9.07
N LEU A 146 -0.29 5.32 -8.14
CA LEU A 146 -1.73 5.26 -7.89
C LEU A 146 -2.30 6.60 -7.43
N VAL A 147 -1.56 7.36 -6.63
CA VAL A 147 -1.99 8.66 -6.11
C VAL A 147 -2.20 9.65 -7.25
N LEU A 148 -1.24 9.76 -8.17
CA LEU A 148 -1.37 10.66 -9.33
C LEU A 148 -2.51 10.26 -10.25
N ILE A 149 -2.70 8.96 -10.50
CA ILE A 149 -3.84 8.44 -11.28
C ILE A 149 -5.16 8.84 -10.60
N GLY A 150 -5.22 8.70 -9.28
CA GLY A 150 -6.38 9.07 -8.49
C GLY A 150 -6.68 10.57 -8.52
N LEU A 151 -5.66 11.40 -8.33
CA LEU A 151 -5.81 12.87 -8.41
C LEU A 151 -6.28 13.32 -9.80
N ALA A 152 -5.71 12.77 -10.87
CA ALA A 152 -6.14 13.05 -12.23
C ALA A 152 -7.59 12.60 -12.49
N THR A 153 -8.00 11.47 -11.90
CA THR A 153 -9.38 10.97 -12.01
C THR A 153 -10.34 11.85 -11.21
N PHE A 154 -9.95 12.25 -10.00
CA PHE A 154 -10.70 13.15 -9.13
C PHE A 154 -10.95 14.50 -9.81
N ALA A 155 -9.91 15.12 -10.37
CA ALA A 155 -9.99 16.40 -11.06
C ALA A 155 -10.99 16.39 -12.24
N ARG A 156 -11.07 15.27 -12.96
CA ARG A 156 -12.03 15.10 -14.07
C ARG A 156 -13.46 14.85 -13.59
N ALA A 157 -13.63 14.24 -12.41
CA ALA A 157 -14.93 13.91 -11.85
C ALA A 157 -15.56 15.10 -11.09
N THR A 158 -14.77 16.11 -10.74
CA THR A 158 -15.25 17.32 -10.03
C THR A 158 -15.52 18.42 -11.05
N PRO A 159 -16.75 18.95 -11.14
CA PRO A 159 -17.04 20.09 -12.03
C PRO A 159 -16.13 21.27 -11.69
N GLN A 160 -15.45 21.83 -12.69
CA GLN A 160 -14.71 23.07 -12.48
C GLN A 160 -15.69 24.19 -12.12
N PRO A 161 -15.40 25.02 -11.11
CA PRO A 161 -16.17 26.24 -10.89
C PRO A 161 -16.14 27.09 -12.17
N PRO A 162 -17.24 27.77 -12.54
CA PRO A 162 -17.26 28.63 -13.71
C PRO A 162 -16.13 29.66 -13.57
N ALA A 163 -15.40 29.87 -14.66
CA ALA A 163 -14.38 30.90 -14.73
C ALA A 163 -15.01 32.23 -14.34
N MET A 164 -14.51 32.86 -13.28
CA MET A 164 -14.92 34.22 -12.94
C MET A 164 -14.40 35.13 -14.04
N GLY A 165 -15.34 35.67 -14.83
CA GLY A 165 -15.10 36.67 -15.84
C GLY A 165 -14.86 38.06 -15.22
#